data_8d66350795d5d99b26cf33f5a8cec013
#
_entry.id   8d66350795d5d99b26cf33f5a8cec013
#
_cell.length_a   1.000
_cell.length_b   1.000
_cell.length_c   1.000
_cell.angle_alpha   90.00
_cell.angle_beta   90.00
_cell.angle_gamma   90.00
#
_symmetry.space_group_name_H-M   'P 1'
#
loop_
_entity.id
_entity.type
_entity.pdbx_description
1 polymer ?
#
loop_
_entity_poly.entity_id
_entity_poly.type
_entity_poly.pdbx_seq_one_letter_code
_entity_poly.pdbx_strand_id
1 'polypeptide(L)'
;TAQTPGGTGALRVAADFLAKNTSVKRVWVSNPSWPNHKSVFNSAGLEVREYAYYDAENHTLDFDALINSLNEAQAGDVVLFHGCCHNPTGIDPTLEQWQTLAQLSVEKGWLPLFDFAYQGFARGLEEDAEGLRAFAAMHKELIVASSYSKNFGLYNERVGACTLVAADSETVDRAFSQMKAAIRANYSNPPAH
;
A
#
# COMPACT_ATOMS: atom_id res chain seq x y z
N THR A 1 1.11 12.05 -8.33
CA THR A 1 0.73 12.13 -6.92
C THR A 1 -0.49 13.03 -6.76
N ALA A 2 -1.46 12.61 -5.96
CA ALA A 2 -2.64 13.38 -5.58
C ALA A 2 -2.65 13.58 -4.06
N GLN A 3 -3.00 14.78 -3.61
CA GLN A 3 -3.27 15.05 -2.20
C GLN A 3 -4.57 14.37 -1.77
N THR A 4 -4.58 13.82 -0.55
CA THR A 4 -5.73 13.10 0.00
C THR A 4 -6.00 13.50 1.45
N PRO A 5 -7.23 13.32 1.96
CA PRO A 5 -7.54 13.54 3.38
C PRO A 5 -6.95 12.41 4.25
N GLY A 6 -5.64 12.51 4.50
CA GLY A 6 -4.85 11.53 5.23
C GLY A 6 -4.58 10.24 4.44
N GLY A 7 -3.89 9.29 5.09
CA GLY A 7 -3.59 7.98 4.51
C GLY A 7 -4.85 7.14 4.22
N THR A 8 -5.87 7.24 5.06
CA THR A 8 -7.17 6.59 4.82
C THR A 8 -7.79 7.05 3.50
N GLY A 9 -7.75 8.35 3.22
CA GLY A 9 -8.19 8.90 1.94
C GLY A 9 -7.36 8.39 0.77
N ALA A 10 -6.04 8.23 0.95
CA ALA A 10 -5.16 7.69 -0.08
C ALA A 10 -5.51 6.23 -0.42
N LEU A 11 -5.70 5.39 0.59
CA LEU A 11 -6.13 4.00 0.42
C LEU A 11 -7.50 3.91 -0.24
N ARG A 12 -8.45 4.77 0.16
CA ARG A 12 -9.79 4.79 -0.44
C ARG A 12 -9.74 5.18 -1.92
N VAL A 13 -8.98 6.20 -2.27
CA VAL A 13 -8.78 6.63 -3.67
C VAL A 13 -8.14 5.52 -4.49
N ALA A 14 -7.11 4.87 -3.97
CA ALA A 14 -6.49 3.72 -4.62
C ALA A 14 -7.49 2.58 -4.83
N ALA A 15 -8.28 2.23 -3.81
CA ALA A 15 -9.29 1.18 -3.89
C ALA A 15 -10.37 1.48 -4.94
N ASP A 16 -10.92 2.69 -4.94
CA ASP A 16 -11.95 3.11 -5.91
C ASP A 16 -11.38 3.16 -7.35
N PHE A 17 -10.15 3.64 -7.51
CA PHE A 17 -9.46 3.64 -8.81
C PHE A 17 -9.26 2.21 -9.32
N LEU A 18 -8.72 1.32 -8.50
CA LEU A 18 -8.47 -0.09 -8.86
C LEU A 18 -9.76 -0.80 -9.24
N ALA A 19 -10.81 -0.69 -8.41
CA ALA A 19 -12.08 -1.37 -8.64
C ALA A 19 -12.80 -0.93 -9.91
N LYS A 20 -12.70 0.36 -10.27
CA LYS A 20 -13.45 0.95 -11.39
C LYS A 20 -12.68 0.96 -12.72
N ASN A 21 -11.35 1.04 -12.66
CA ASN A 21 -10.55 1.35 -13.84
C ASN A 21 -9.56 0.24 -14.23
N THR A 22 -9.53 -0.86 -13.46
CA THR A 22 -8.65 -2.00 -13.72
C THR A 22 -9.40 -3.32 -13.66
N SER A 23 -8.72 -4.42 -13.96
CA SER A 23 -9.26 -5.78 -13.82
C SER A 23 -9.09 -6.36 -12.40
N VAL A 24 -8.49 -5.60 -11.48
CA VAL A 24 -8.27 -6.04 -10.09
C VAL A 24 -9.59 -6.47 -9.44
N LYS A 25 -9.56 -7.64 -8.79
CA LYS A 25 -10.68 -8.17 -8.03
C LYS A 25 -10.33 -8.42 -6.57
N ARG A 26 -9.05 -8.68 -6.27
CA ARG A 26 -8.58 -9.09 -4.95
C ARG A 26 -7.45 -8.21 -4.46
N VAL A 27 -7.47 -7.97 -3.14
CA VAL A 27 -6.40 -7.31 -2.40
C VAL A 27 -5.99 -8.21 -1.25
N TRP A 28 -4.70 -8.49 -1.16
CA TRP A 28 -4.11 -9.25 -0.08
C TRP A 28 -3.58 -8.31 0.99
N VAL A 29 -3.94 -8.54 2.24
CA VAL A 29 -3.48 -7.77 3.42
C VAL A 29 -2.82 -8.71 4.41
N SER A 30 -1.91 -8.22 5.24
CA SER A 30 -1.29 -9.04 6.29
C SER A 30 -2.29 -9.50 7.34
N ASN A 31 -2.02 -10.64 7.97
CA ASN A 31 -2.74 -11.12 9.15
C ASN A 31 -1.75 -11.26 10.33
N PRO A 32 -1.87 -10.42 11.38
CA PRO A 32 -2.80 -9.30 11.54
C PRO A 32 -2.48 -8.08 10.66
N SER A 33 -3.43 -7.17 10.55
CA SER A 33 -3.27 -5.88 9.87
C SER A 33 -4.05 -4.79 10.60
N TRP A 34 -3.86 -3.55 10.19
CA TRP A 34 -4.75 -2.46 10.61
C TRP A 34 -6.19 -2.76 10.16
N PRO A 35 -7.16 -2.87 11.10
CA PRO A 35 -8.50 -3.38 10.76
C PRO A 35 -9.22 -2.62 9.65
N ASN A 36 -8.91 -1.32 9.50
CA ASN A 36 -9.54 -0.48 8.49
C ASN A 36 -9.12 -0.82 7.05
N HIS A 37 -8.01 -1.53 6.84
CA HIS A 37 -7.64 -2.01 5.49
C HIS A 37 -8.77 -2.83 4.88
N LYS A 38 -9.30 -3.81 5.62
CA LYS A 38 -10.42 -4.63 5.16
C LYS A 38 -11.67 -3.79 4.83
N SER A 39 -12.00 -2.83 5.71
CA SER A 39 -13.16 -1.96 5.53
C SER A 39 -13.04 -1.12 4.26
N VAL A 40 -11.88 -0.53 4.00
CA VAL A 40 -11.63 0.34 2.84
C VAL A 40 -11.79 -0.43 1.54
N PHE A 41 -11.13 -1.59 1.40
CA PHE A 41 -11.15 -2.35 0.15
C PHE A 41 -12.50 -3.05 -0.09
N ASN A 42 -13.11 -3.63 0.95
CA ASN A 42 -14.45 -4.21 0.86
C ASN A 42 -15.49 -3.17 0.43
N SER A 43 -15.42 -1.94 0.98
CA SER A 43 -16.32 -0.83 0.62
C SER A 43 -16.16 -0.37 -0.83
N ALA A 44 -15.02 -0.65 -1.47
CA ALA A 44 -14.81 -0.40 -2.89
C ALA A 44 -15.26 -1.57 -3.78
N GLY A 45 -15.72 -2.68 -3.20
CA GLY A 45 -16.16 -3.88 -3.91
C GLY A 45 -15.04 -4.85 -4.28
N LEU A 46 -13.88 -4.72 -3.65
CA LEU A 46 -12.74 -5.64 -3.85
C LEU A 46 -12.78 -6.76 -2.79
N GLU A 47 -12.50 -7.99 -3.21
CA GLU A 47 -12.34 -9.13 -2.31
C GLU A 47 -11.06 -8.97 -1.50
N VAL A 48 -11.13 -9.07 -0.18
CA VAL A 48 -9.95 -9.03 0.69
C VAL A 48 -9.54 -10.43 1.09
N ARG A 49 -8.29 -10.78 0.81
CA ARG A 49 -7.60 -11.99 1.24
C ARG A 49 -6.54 -11.63 2.27
N GLU A 50 -6.12 -12.61 3.06
CA GLU A 50 -5.09 -12.42 4.08
C GLU A 50 -3.87 -13.30 3.77
N TYR A 51 -2.68 -12.74 4.00
CA TYR A 51 -1.44 -13.50 4.03
C TYR A 51 -0.88 -13.56 5.45
N ALA A 52 -0.27 -14.69 5.81
CA ALA A 52 0.37 -14.86 7.11
C ALA A 52 1.49 -13.83 7.31
N TYR A 53 1.67 -13.34 8.52
CA TYR A 53 2.65 -12.32 8.81
C TYR A 53 3.39 -12.52 10.13
N TYR A 54 2.67 -12.85 11.20
CA TYR A 54 3.19 -12.78 12.56
C TYR A 54 3.21 -14.15 13.23
N ASP A 55 4.39 -14.51 13.76
CA ASP A 55 4.56 -15.61 14.69
C ASP A 55 4.35 -15.12 16.12
N ALA A 56 3.21 -15.47 16.72
CA ALA A 56 2.85 -15.03 18.07
C ALA A 56 3.64 -15.75 19.16
N GLU A 57 4.22 -16.91 18.90
CA GLU A 57 5.01 -17.66 19.88
C GLU A 57 6.41 -17.06 20.03
N ASN A 58 7.03 -16.73 18.91
CA ASN A 58 8.40 -16.20 18.87
C ASN A 58 8.45 -14.67 18.80
N HIS A 59 7.31 -14.00 18.63
CA HIS A 59 7.20 -12.54 18.46
C HIS A 59 8.04 -12.03 17.28
N THR A 60 7.99 -12.74 16.15
CA THR A 60 8.76 -12.45 14.93
C THR A 60 7.87 -12.40 13.70
N LEU A 61 8.45 -11.97 12.57
CA LEU A 61 7.86 -12.16 11.26
C LEU A 61 7.94 -13.64 10.88
N ASP A 62 6.79 -14.27 10.59
CA ASP A 62 6.76 -15.60 9.98
C ASP A 62 6.94 -15.48 8.46
N PHE A 63 8.19 -15.32 8.05
CA PHE A 63 8.50 -15.05 6.64
C PHE A 63 8.19 -16.22 5.73
N ASP A 64 8.38 -17.47 6.20
CA ASP A 64 8.08 -18.65 5.41
C ASP A 64 6.57 -18.81 5.18
N ALA A 65 5.77 -18.62 6.21
CA ALA A 65 4.31 -18.65 6.08
C ALA A 65 3.80 -17.49 5.23
N LEU A 66 4.43 -16.32 5.30
CA LEU A 66 4.13 -15.17 4.46
C LEU A 66 4.34 -15.51 2.98
N ILE A 67 5.51 -16.02 2.62
CA ILE A 67 5.84 -16.44 1.24
C ILE A 67 4.87 -17.52 0.76
N ASN A 68 4.59 -18.53 1.60
CA ASN A 68 3.67 -19.61 1.26
C ASN A 68 2.25 -19.08 0.99
N SER A 69 1.76 -18.16 1.81
CA SER A 69 0.46 -17.51 1.59
C SER A 69 0.42 -16.72 0.28
N LEU A 70 1.44 -15.89 0.03
CA LEU A 70 1.51 -15.06 -1.17
C LEU A 70 1.78 -15.86 -2.45
N ASN A 71 2.22 -17.12 -2.35
CA ASN A 71 2.25 -18.02 -3.51
C ASN A 71 0.85 -18.33 -4.08
N GLU A 72 -0.21 -18.14 -3.31
CA GLU A 72 -1.60 -18.28 -3.76
C GLU A 72 -2.12 -17.05 -4.51
N ALA A 73 -1.47 -15.90 -4.35
CA ALA A 73 -1.83 -14.68 -5.06
C ALA A 73 -1.57 -14.83 -6.56
N GLN A 74 -2.50 -14.31 -7.37
CA GLN A 74 -2.49 -14.48 -8.81
C GLN A 74 -2.07 -13.18 -9.52
N ALA A 75 -1.67 -13.30 -10.77
CA ALA A 75 -1.38 -12.14 -11.59
C ALA A 75 -2.57 -11.18 -11.65
N GLY A 76 -2.31 -9.90 -11.42
CA GLY A 76 -3.32 -8.86 -11.34
C GLY A 76 -3.98 -8.69 -9.98
N ASP A 77 -3.66 -9.53 -8.97
CA ASP A 77 -4.02 -9.23 -7.59
C ASP A 77 -3.20 -8.04 -7.06
N VAL A 78 -3.73 -7.36 -6.06
CA VAL A 78 -2.98 -6.32 -5.32
C VAL A 78 -2.46 -6.92 -4.02
N VAL A 79 -1.20 -6.65 -3.69
CA VAL A 79 -0.66 -7.00 -2.37
C VAL A 79 -0.31 -5.71 -1.64
N LEU A 80 -0.97 -5.51 -0.50
CA LEU A 80 -0.74 -4.35 0.37
C LEU A 80 0.32 -4.69 1.40
N PHE A 81 1.35 -3.84 1.45
CA PHE A 81 2.40 -3.88 2.46
C PHE A 81 2.36 -2.63 3.34
N HIS A 82 2.61 -2.78 4.64
CA HIS A 82 2.98 -1.66 5.48
C HIS A 82 4.42 -1.28 5.15
N GLY A 83 4.67 -0.04 4.76
CA GLY A 83 5.99 0.39 4.32
C GLY A 83 7.06 0.35 5.42
N CYS A 84 6.63 0.59 6.66
CA CYS A 84 7.43 0.47 7.89
C CYS A 84 6.50 0.49 9.10
N CYS A 85 7.03 0.12 10.27
CA CYS A 85 6.32 0.10 11.55
C CYS A 85 4.97 -0.62 11.44
N HIS A 86 5.02 -1.88 11.04
CA HIS A 86 3.82 -2.69 10.76
C HIS A 86 2.79 -2.61 11.90
N ASN A 87 1.58 -2.22 11.60
CA ASN A 87 0.49 -2.11 12.55
C ASN A 87 -0.41 -3.36 12.49
N PRO A 88 -0.53 -4.20 13.57
CA PRO A 88 -0.21 -3.85 14.94
C PRO A 88 1.11 -4.40 15.50
N THR A 89 1.92 -5.16 14.74
CA THR A 89 3.00 -5.96 15.32
C THR A 89 4.27 -5.18 15.64
N GLY A 90 4.51 -4.06 14.92
CA GLY A 90 5.76 -3.31 15.01
C GLY A 90 6.97 -4.03 14.37
N ILE A 91 6.76 -5.14 13.67
CA ILE A 91 7.82 -5.96 13.09
C ILE A 91 7.81 -5.79 11.58
N ASP A 92 8.93 -5.38 11.03
CA ASP A 92 9.09 -5.14 9.59
C ASP A 92 10.03 -6.18 8.96
N PRO A 93 9.86 -6.52 7.68
CA PRO A 93 10.81 -7.35 6.95
C PRO A 93 12.19 -6.69 6.89
N THR A 94 13.25 -7.51 6.86
CA THR A 94 14.60 -7.05 6.56
C THR A 94 14.73 -6.63 5.10
N LEU A 95 15.80 -5.91 4.73
CA LEU A 95 16.03 -5.53 3.34
C LEU A 95 16.11 -6.75 2.42
N GLU A 96 16.74 -7.84 2.85
CA GLU A 96 16.82 -9.10 2.10
C GLU A 96 15.43 -9.73 1.88
N GLN A 97 14.58 -9.70 2.92
CA GLN A 97 13.20 -10.16 2.83
C GLN A 97 12.37 -9.28 1.89
N TRP A 98 12.56 -7.95 1.93
CA TRP A 98 11.94 -7.03 0.98
C TRP A 98 12.34 -7.31 -0.48
N GLN A 99 13.63 -7.60 -0.71
CA GLN A 99 14.13 -7.98 -2.04
C GLN A 99 13.52 -9.30 -2.52
N THR A 100 13.41 -10.29 -1.63
CA THR A 100 12.74 -11.58 -1.94
C THR A 100 11.27 -11.37 -2.29
N LEU A 101 10.54 -10.54 -1.53
CA LEU A 101 9.15 -10.20 -1.82
C LEU A 101 8.99 -9.46 -3.15
N ALA A 102 9.90 -8.54 -3.46
CA ALA A 102 9.89 -7.81 -4.72
C ALA A 102 10.11 -8.77 -5.91
N GLN A 103 11.04 -9.71 -5.79
CA GLN A 103 11.28 -10.74 -6.80
C GLN A 103 10.04 -11.63 -6.99
N LEU A 104 9.47 -12.14 -5.91
CA LEU A 104 8.24 -12.95 -5.95
C LEU A 104 7.08 -12.20 -6.59
N SER A 105 6.94 -10.91 -6.29
CA SER A 105 5.92 -10.04 -6.85
C SER A 105 6.03 -9.93 -8.37
N VAL A 106 7.25 -9.79 -8.92
CA VAL A 106 7.48 -9.77 -10.38
C VAL A 106 7.12 -11.13 -10.99
N GLU A 107 7.55 -12.22 -10.38
CA GLU A 107 7.30 -13.58 -10.88
C GLU A 107 5.81 -13.91 -10.91
N LYS A 108 5.07 -13.47 -9.90
CA LYS A 108 3.61 -13.71 -9.77
C LYS A 108 2.76 -12.68 -10.53
N GLY A 109 3.30 -11.52 -10.84
CA GLY A 109 2.59 -10.45 -11.55
C GLY A 109 1.56 -9.73 -10.68
N TRP A 110 1.81 -9.54 -9.37
CA TRP A 110 0.94 -8.71 -8.51
C TRP A 110 1.26 -7.23 -8.67
N LEU A 111 0.30 -6.40 -8.33
CA LEU A 111 0.49 -4.97 -8.18
C LEU A 111 0.80 -4.65 -6.71
N PRO A 112 2.01 -4.14 -6.40
CA PRO A 112 2.34 -3.72 -5.04
C PRO A 112 1.61 -2.43 -4.66
N LEU A 113 1.04 -2.40 -3.45
CA LEU A 113 0.50 -1.21 -2.82
C LEU A 113 1.16 -1.03 -1.45
N PHE A 114 1.78 0.12 -1.22
CA PHE A 114 2.43 0.43 0.05
C PHE A 114 1.61 1.43 0.86
N ASP A 115 1.40 1.13 2.15
CA ASP A 115 0.81 2.05 3.13
C ASP A 115 1.91 2.58 4.05
N PHE A 116 2.15 3.88 3.97
CA PHE A 116 3.11 4.61 4.80
C PHE A 116 2.40 5.52 5.80
N ALA A 117 2.04 4.95 6.97
CA ALA A 117 1.48 5.72 8.07
C ALA A 117 2.55 6.24 9.04
N TYR A 118 3.75 5.65 9.05
CA TYR A 118 4.76 5.85 10.09
C TYR A 118 6.18 6.09 9.55
N GLN A 119 6.34 6.53 8.31
CA GLN A 119 7.67 6.80 7.74
C GLN A 119 8.44 7.80 8.60
N GLY A 120 9.66 7.44 8.98
CA GLY A 120 10.52 8.21 9.86
C GLY A 120 10.52 7.75 11.34
N PHE A 121 9.68 6.76 11.70
CA PHE A 121 9.54 6.31 13.09
C PHE A 121 10.30 5.03 13.44
N ALA A 122 10.76 4.25 12.44
CA ALA A 122 11.53 3.02 12.71
C ALA A 122 13.03 3.33 12.80
N ARG A 123 13.65 3.66 11.66
CA ARG A 123 15.11 3.89 11.55
C ARG A 123 15.44 5.28 11.01
N GLY A 124 14.57 5.89 10.24
CA GLY A 124 14.76 7.19 9.60
C GLY A 124 13.89 7.33 8.35
N LEU A 125 13.78 8.55 7.82
CA LEU A 125 12.95 8.82 6.64
C LEU A 125 13.41 8.03 5.41
N GLU A 126 14.71 7.91 5.22
CA GLU A 126 15.30 7.24 4.07
C GLU A 126 15.31 5.71 4.25
N GLU A 127 15.70 5.26 5.42
CA GLU A 127 15.82 3.84 5.77
C GLU A 127 14.45 3.16 5.79
N ASP A 128 13.42 3.83 6.28
CA ASP A 128 12.05 3.29 6.32
C ASP A 128 11.44 3.10 4.93
N ALA A 129 12.00 3.74 3.90
CA ALA A 129 11.58 3.57 2.51
C ALA A 129 12.37 2.49 1.73
N GLU A 130 13.30 1.79 2.35
CA GLU A 130 14.13 0.77 1.67
C GLU A 130 13.30 -0.34 1.02
N GLY A 131 12.24 -0.82 1.70
CA GLY A 131 11.32 -1.82 1.15
C GLY A 131 10.63 -1.33 -0.12
N LEU A 132 10.08 -0.12 -0.10
CA LEU A 132 9.48 0.50 -1.29
C LEU A 132 10.51 0.64 -2.43
N ARG A 133 11.75 1.07 -2.12
CA ARG A 133 12.80 1.22 -3.13
C ARG A 133 13.22 -0.11 -3.74
N ALA A 134 13.27 -1.20 -2.95
CA ALA A 134 13.51 -2.54 -3.47
C ALA A 134 12.46 -2.93 -4.52
N PHE A 135 11.18 -2.68 -4.24
CA PHE A 135 10.12 -2.91 -5.21
C PHE A 135 10.21 -1.97 -6.42
N ALA A 136 10.41 -0.67 -6.22
CA ALA A 136 10.50 0.31 -7.30
C ALA A 136 11.68 0.05 -8.26
N ALA A 137 12.74 -0.60 -7.80
CA ALA A 137 13.86 -1.02 -8.65
C ALA A 137 13.48 -2.17 -9.61
N MET A 138 12.48 -2.97 -9.27
CA MET A 138 12.07 -4.16 -10.02
C MET A 138 10.72 -3.99 -10.73
N HIS A 139 9.82 -3.18 -10.18
CA HIS A 139 8.47 -2.96 -10.72
C HIS A 139 8.37 -1.67 -11.51
N LYS A 140 7.68 -1.76 -12.64
CA LYS A 140 7.31 -0.58 -13.44
C LYS A 140 6.04 0.09 -12.92
N GLU A 141 5.24 -0.62 -12.14
CA GLU A 141 3.94 -0.15 -11.64
C GLU A 141 3.80 -0.47 -10.16
N LEU A 142 3.44 0.52 -9.36
CA LEU A 142 3.08 0.38 -7.95
C LEU A 142 2.28 1.59 -7.47
N ILE A 143 1.63 1.43 -6.33
CA ILE A 143 0.86 2.49 -5.68
C ILE A 143 1.41 2.73 -4.27
N VAL A 144 1.48 4.01 -3.88
CA VAL A 144 1.88 4.39 -2.53
C VAL A 144 0.80 5.26 -1.90
N ALA A 145 0.31 4.85 -0.74
CA ALA A 145 -0.56 5.63 0.13
C ALA A 145 0.27 6.18 1.29
N SER A 146 0.43 7.50 1.35
CA SER A 146 1.23 8.17 2.38
C SER A 146 0.34 8.96 3.33
N SER A 147 0.63 8.89 4.63
CA SER A 147 -0.01 9.69 5.67
C SER A 147 1.01 10.61 6.34
N TYR A 148 0.63 11.86 6.55
CA TYR A 148 1.43 12.84 7.30
C TYR A 148 0.82 13.13 8.68
N SER A 149 -0.13 12.29 9.12
CA SER A 149 -0.79 12.43 10.42
C SER A 149 0.20 12.31 11.58
N LYS A 150 1.09 11.31 11.53
CA LYS A 150 2.00 11.01 12.65
C LYS A 150 3.34 11.70 12.51
N ASN A 151 4.05 11.47 11.40
CA ASN A 151 5.41 12.01 11.22
C ASN A 151 5.50 13.54 11.17
N PHE A 152 4.43 14.22 10.76
CA PHE A 152 4.31 15.69 10.84
C PHE A 152 3.39 16.16 11.97
N GLY A 153 2.78 15.27 12.74
CA GLY A 153 1.86 15.63 13.81
C GLY A 153 0.55 16.30 13.33
N LEU A 154 0.16 16.10 12.08
CA LEU A 154 -0.96 16.79 11.43
C LEU A 154 -2.29 16.03 11.52
N TYR A 155 -2.48 15.21 12.53
CA TYR A 155 -3.59 14.24 12.69
C TYR A 155 -4.95 14.71 12.18
N ASN A 156 -5.43 15.84 12.68
CA ASN A 156 -6.76 16.39 12.36
C ASN A 156 -6.77 17.25 11.09
N GLU A 157 -5.61 17.65 10.58
CA GLU A 157 -5.50 18.40 9.31
C GLU A 157 -5.79 17.53 8.09
N ARG A 158 -5.82 16.22 8.26
CA ARG A 158 -6.12 15.22 7.23
C ARG A 158 -5.22 15.36 5.99
N VAL A 159 -3.92 15.28 6.19
CA VAL A 159 -2.92 15.38 5.12
C VAL A 159 -2.36 14.02 4.77
N GLY A 160 -2.47 13.67 3.51
CA GLY A 160 -1.92 12.44 2.93
C GLY A 160 -1.72 12.58 1.43
N ALA A 161 -1.21 11.54 0.81
CA ALA A 161 -0.99 11.50 -0.63
C ALA A 161 -1.20 10.09 -1.19
N CYS A 162 -1.77 10.00 -2.38
CA CYS A 162 -1.80 8.80 -3.20
C CYS A 162 -0.91 8.99 -4.42
N THR A 163 0.10 8.15 -4.56
CA THR A 163 1.07 8.21 -5.65
C THR A 163 0.94 6.97 -6.53
N LEU A 164 0.78 7.20 -7.84
CA LEU A 164 0.88 6.15 -8.87
C LEU A 164 2.28 6.21 -9.49
N VAL A 165 2.89 5.06 -9.62
CA VAL A 165 4.07 4.82 -10.45
C VAL A 165 3.63 3.93 -11.60
N ALA A 166 4.03 4.26 -12.84
CA ALA A 166 3.74 3.45 -14.00
C ALA A 166 4.96 3.41 -14.96
N ALA A 167 4.87 2.55 -15.96
CA ALA A 167 5.98 2.24 -16.87
C ALA A 167 6.45 3.45 -17.68
N ASP A 168 5.54 4.37 -18.01
CA ASP A 168 5.78 5.54 -18.84
C ASP A 168 4.81 6.69 -18.50
N SER A 169 5.13 7.89 -19.00
CA SER A 169 4.35 9.10 -18.75
C SER A 169 2.92 9.03 -19.29
N GLU A 170 2.71 8.43 -20.47
CA GLU A 170 1.36 8.32 -21.05
C GLU A 170 0.45 7.45 -20.19
N THR A 171 0.97 6.33 -19.72
CA THR A 171 0.25 5.43 -18.79
C THR A 171 -0.06 6.13 -17.48
N VAL A 172 0.91 6.87 -16.90
CA VAL A 172 0.69 7.67 -15.69
C VAL A 172 -0.39 8.73 -15.91
N ASP A 173 -0.35 9.47 -17.01
CA ASP A 173 -1.31 10.55 -17.27
C ASP A 173 -2.73 10.00 -17.42
N ARG A 174 -2.90 8.90 -18.13
CA ARG A 174 -4.21 8.22 -18.27
C ARG A 174 -4.71 7.70 -16.92
N ALA A 175 -3.89 6.97 -16.18
CA ALA A 175 -4.25 6.42 -14.88
C ALA A 175 -4.57 7.55 -13.89
N PHE A 176 -3.75 8.59 -13.85
CA PHE A 176 -3.96 9.74 -12.96
C PHE A 176 -5.22 10.54 -13.32
N SER A 177 -5.57 10.63 -14.60
CA SER A 177 -6.84 11.24 -15.04
C SER A 177 -8.05 10.49 -14.45
N GLN A 178 -8.03 9.14 -14.45
CA GLN A 178 -9.09 8.33 -13.85
C GLN A 178 -9.08 8.42 -12.31
N MET A 179 -7.90 8.46 -11.70
CA MET A 179 -7.79 8.70 -10.26
C MET A 179 -8.39 10.05 -9.86
N LYS A 180 -8.17 11.11 -10.64
CA LYS A 180 -8.82 12.42 -10.40
C LYS A 180 -10.34 12.34 -10.47
N ALA A 181 -10.91 11.51 -11.33
CA ALA A 181 -12.35 11.30 -11.38
C ALA A 181 -12.87 10.62 -10.09
N ALA A 182 -12.16 9.61 -9.58
CA ALA A 182 -12.47 8.98 -8.29
C ALA A 182 -12.38 9.98 -7.13
N ILE A 183 -11.36 10.84 -7.12
CA ILE A 183 -11.19 11.92 -6.13
C ILE A 183 -12.39 12.87 -6.16
N ARG A 184 -12.75 13.39 -7.33
CA ARG A 184 -13.82 14.38 -7.48
C ARG A 184 -15.21 13.84 -7.14
N ALA A 185 -15.41 12.55 -7.22
CA ALA A 185 -16.63 11.88 -6.74
C ALA A 185 -16.67 11.75 -5.20
N ASN A 186 -15.58 12.01 -4.50
CA ASN A 186 -15.43 11.79 -3.07
C ASN A 186 -15.21 13.10 -2.29
N TYR A 187 -14.27 13.96 -2.71
CA TYR A 187 -13.89 15.17 -1.98
C TYR A 187 -13.30 16.25 -2.88
N SER A 188 -13.14 17.45 -2.29
CA SER A 188 -12.30 18.54 -2.79
C SER A 188 -11.23 18.87 -1.75
N ASN A 189 -9.98 18.98 -2.17
CA ASN A 189 -8.82 19.16 -1.30
C ASN A 189 -7.78 20.07 -1.97
N PRO A 190 -6.96 20.85 -1.25
CA PRO A 190 -6.98 21.05 0.20
C PRO A 190 -8.13 21.96 0.66
N PRO A 191 -8.48 21.92 1.97
CA PRO A 191 -9.38 22.93 2.54
C PRO A 191 -8.74 24.30 2.55
N ALA A 192 -9.55 25.37 2.51
CA ALA A 192 -9.10 26.74 2.75
C ALA A 192 -9.13 27.00 4.27
N HIS A 193 -7.98 27.09 4.87
CA HIS A 193 -7.83 27.43 6.29
C HIS A 193 -7.87 28.94 6.52
#